data_ad7abd54792db52061cd58dd11207c69
#
_entry.id   ad7abd54792db52061cd58dd11207c69
#
_cell.length_a   1.000
_cell.length_b   1.000
_cell.length_c   1.000
_cell.angle_alpha   90.00
_cell.angle_beta   90.00
_cell.angle_gamma   90.00
#
_symmetry.space_group_name_H-M   'P 1'
#
loop_
_entity.id
_entity.type
_entity.pdbx_description
1 polymer ?
#
loop_
_entity_poly.entity_id
_entity_poly.type
_entity_poly.pdbx_seq_one_letter_code
_entity_poly.pdbx_strand_id
1 'polypeptide(L)'
;RVLESRAEVMRLTRNVTIRGAEATTDPESAVYRHGAHIKALGQSRVRLHSVELTAMGQSGVLMRYPVHFHLQGEAALGSYVRNSSLHHLYNRCITIHGSSGVLLEDNAAYDTFGHCYFLEDGAETRNVLKGNFGMMAREPAPEYRILPTDGGHMGPSIFWITNPDNVLVNNVAAHSAGSGFWYSLPVHPTGPSYQVFDGANVWPRRTPLGRFEGNLAHSNQNDGLHVDRGPEQTSLAAETASYRPRRDPANPDSDPVLAVFENFVAYKH
;
A
#
# COMPACT_ATOMS: atom_id res chain seq x y z
N ARG A 1 5.57 -21.59 22.10
CA ARG A 1 6.23 -20.52 21.35
C ARG A 1 6.24 -19.29 22.25
N VAL A 2 7.41 -18.75 22.57
CA VAL A 2 7.51 -17.50 23.35
C VAL A 2 7.23 -16.36 22.37
N LEU A 3 6.24 -15.52 22.68
CA LEU A 3 5.98 -14.31 21.92
C LEU A 3 7.09 -13.31 22.26
N GLU A 4 7.95 -13.01 21.32
CA GLU A 4 8.89 -11.90 21.44
C GLU A 4 8.17 -10.58 21.16
N SER A 5 7.87 -9.82 22.20
CA SER A 5 7.26 -8.49 22.06
C SER A 5 8.30 -7.41 22.39
N ARG A 6 9.31 -7.29 21.54
CA ARG A 6 10.21 -6.14 21.60
C ARG A 6 9.54 -4.93 20.97
N ALA A 7 9.79 -3.75 21.50
CA ALA A 7 9.34 -2.52 20.88
C ALA A 7 10.10 -2.27 19.57
N GLU A 8 9.39 -1.97 18.51
CA GLU A 8 9.99 -1.50 17.26
C GLU A 8 10.43 -0.04 17.40
N VAL A 9 11.56 0.29 16.82
CA VAL A 9 12.11 1.65 16.83
C VAL A 9 12.31 2.14 15.41
N MET A 10 11.68 3.25 15.07
CA MET A 10 11.85 3.93 13.78
C MET A 10 12.73 5.17 13.94
N ARG A 11 13.73 5.29 13.07
CA ARG A 11 14.42 6.56 12.87
C ARG A 11 13.75 7.35 11.76
N LEU A 12 13.20 8.51 12.05
CA LEU A 12 12.48 9.34 11.07
C LEU A 12 13.36 10.36 10.36
N THR A 13 14.46 10.80 10.99
CA THR A 13 15.36 11.82 10.40
C THR A 13 16.38 11.23 9.43
N ARG A 14 16.67 11.95 8.36
CA ARG A 14 17.75 11.68 7.39
C ARG A 14 18.50 12.98 7.08
N ASN A 15 19.68 12.87 6.47
CA ASN A 15 20.50 14.04 6.13
C ASN A 15 19.92 14.84 4.96
N VAL A 16 19.15 14.20 4.09
CA VAL A 16 18.47 14.84 2.95
C VAL A 16 16.98 14.82 3.24
N THR A 17 16.36 15.98 3.33
CA THR A 17 14.92 16.11 3.56
C THR A 17 14.25 16.69 2.31
N ILE A 18 13.20 16.02 1.85
CA ILE A 18 12.25 16.49 0.84
C ILE A 18 10.95 16.76 1.57
N ARG A 19 10.47 18.00 1.56
CA ARG A 19 9.23 18.36 2.26
C ARG A 19 8.34 19.27 1.43
N GLY A 20 7.04 19.20 1.69
CA GLY A 20 6.10 20.20 1.23
C GLY A 20 6.42 21.58 1.85
N ALA A 21 6.03 22.65 1.17
CA ALA A 21 6.13 23.99 1.74
C ALA A 21 5.31 24.06 3.03
N GLU A 22 5.82 24.71 4.05
CA GLU A 22 5.04 25.05 5.22
C GLU A 22 3.96 26.05 4.81
N ALA A 23 2.73 25.58 4.80
CA ALA A 23 1.60 26.43 4.55
C ALA A 23 0.97 26.80 5.88
N THR A 24 1.09 28.05 6.28
CA THR A 24 0.45 28.70 7.44
C THR A 24 0.53 27.94 8.79
N THR A 25 0.48 28.70 9.87
CA THR A 25 0.45 28.17 11.25
C THR A 25 -0.89 27.58 11.67
N ASP A 26 -1.87 27.49 10.78
CA ASP A 26 -3.19 26.94 11.06
C ASP A 26 -3.27 25.49 10.53
N PRO A 27 -3.21 24.48 11.42
CA PRO A 27 -3.32 23.06 11.05
C PRO A 27 -4.69 22.68 10.44
N GLU A 28 -5.71 23.48 10.67
CA GLU A 28 -7.07 23.24 10.18
C GLU A 28 -7.31 23.85 8.78
N SER A 29 -6.39 24.67 8.28
CA SER A 29 -6.56 25.26 6.96
C SER A 29 -6.44 24.25 5.84
N ALA A 30 -7.23 24.38 4.78
CA ALA A 30 -7.15 23.54 3.59
C ALA A 30 -5.74 23.55 2.95
N VAL A 31 -5.01 24.65 3.10
CA VAL A 31 -3.65 24.86 2.62
C VAL A 31 -2.66 23.97 3.38
N TYR A 32 -2.86 23.72 4.66
CA TYR A 32 -2.01 22.88 5.49
C TYR A 32 -1.99 21.40 5.03
N ARG A 33 -3.00 20.96 4.32
CA ARG A 33 -3.14 19.56 3.85
C ARG A 33 -2.64 19.35 2.42
N HIS A 34 -2.03 20.33 1.80
CA HIS A 34 -1.51 20.28 0.45
C HIS A 34 0.02 20.33 0.45
N GLY A 35 0.63 19.13 0.58
CA GLY A 35 2.07 18.97 0.52
C GLY A 35 2.58 18.69 -0.90
N ALA A 36 3.90 18.51 -1.00
CA ALA A 36 4.57 18.14 -2.24
C ALA A 36 4.30 16.67 -2.61
N HIS A 37 4.63 16.30 -3.86
CA HIS A 37 4.56 14.90 -4.33
C HIS A 37 5.62 14.64 -5.40
N ILE A 38 6.05 13.38 -5.49
CA ILE A 38 6.95 12.86 -6.51
C ILE A 38 6.16 11.86 -7.34
N LYS A 39 6.08 12.07 -8.67
CA LYS A 39 5.36 11.16 -9.57
C LYS A 39 6.27 10.66 -10.68
N ALA A 40 6.46 9.34 -10.75
CA ALA A 40 7.19 8.67 -11.83
C ALA A 40 6.22 8.33 -12.97
N LEU A 41 6.58 8.69 -14.19
CA LEU A 41 5.78 8.51 -15.40
C LEU A 41 6.62 7.90 -16.53
N GLY A 42 5.96 7.14 -17.41
CA GLY A 42 6.58 6.59 -18.62
C GLY A 42 7.83 5.77 -18.29
N GLN A 43 8.94 6.10 -18.89
CA GLN A 43 10.23 5.39 -18.71
C GLN A 43 11.09 5.93 -17.55
N SER A 44 10.57 6.86 -16.75
CA SER A 44 11.33 7.44 -15.64
C SER A 44 11.57 6.41 -14.53
N ARG A 45 12.70 6.52 -13.85
CA ARG A 45 13.05 5.70 -12.69
C ARG A 45 13.25 6.58 -11.47
N VAL A 46 12.57 6.27 -10.39
CA VAL A 46 12.75 6.90 -9.09
C VAL A 46 13.69 6.04 -8.26
N ARG A 47 14.76 6.64 -7.74
CA ARG A 47 15.74 5.98 -6.88
C ARG A 47 16.02 6.84 -5.67
N LEU A 48 15.27 6.59 -4.60
CA LEU A 48 15.40 7.28 -3.32
C LEU A 48 16.11 6.34 -2.33
N HIS A 49 17.16 6.84 -1.71
CA HIS A 49 17.91 6.11 -0.69
C HIS A 49 18.30 7.03 0.45
N SER A 50 17.93 6.65 1.66
CA SER A 50 18.26 7.42 2.88
C SER A 50 17.78 8.88 2.84
N VAL A 51 16.54 9.08 2.38
CA VAL A 51 15.88 10.39 2.28
C VAL A 51 14.74 10.47 3.30
N GLU A 52 14.56 11.62 3.90
CA GLU A 52 13.39 11.96 4.70
C GLU A 52 12.35 12.67 3.81
N LEU A 53 11.12 12.17 3.82
CA LEU A 53 9.98 12.80 3.15
C LEU A 53 8.95 13.18 4.21
N THR A 54 8.63 14.47 4.32
CA THR A 54 7.68 14.96 5.31
C THR A 54 6.77 16.05 4.75
N ALA A 55 5.58 16.19 5.32
CA ALA A 55 4.56 17.13 4.84
C ALA A 55 4.28 16.94 3.32
N MET A 56 4.17 15.69 2.89
CA MET A 56 3.97 15.31 1.50
C MET A 56 2.57 14.75 1.26
N GLY A 57 2.14 14.74 0.00
CA GLY A 57 0.79 14.33 -0.41
C GLY A 57 -0.23 15.46 -0.31
N GLN A 58 -1.41 15.27 -0.89
CA GLN A 58 -2.50 16.24 -0.86
C GLN A 58 -3.80 15.54 -0.47
N SER A 59 -4.40 15.96 0.64
CA SER A 59 -5.63 15.37 1.19
C SER A 59 -6.77 15.40 0.17
N GLY A 60 -7.41 14.26 -0.05
CA GLY A 60 -8.58 14.14 -0.94
C GLY A 60 -8.28 14.35 -2.43
N VAL A 61 -7.01 14.51 -2.82
CA VAL A 61 -6.66 14.70 -4.22
C VAL A 61 -6.06 13.42 -4.79
N LEU A 62 -6.81 12.80 -5.70
CA LEU A 62 -6.38 11.58 -6.40
C LEU A 62 -5.04 11.80 -7.11
N MET A 63 -4.16 10.81 -7.08
CA MET A 63 -2.82 10.83 -7.70
C MET A 63 -1.80 11.81 -7.07
N ARG A 64 -2.13 12.52 -6.02
CA ARG A 64 -1.23 13.44 -5.32
C ARG A 64 -0.67 12.79 -4.05
N TYR A 65 0.07 11.69 -4.26
CA TYR A 65 0.69 10.89 -3.19
C TYR A 65 2.16 11.28 -2.98
N PRO A 66 2.74 11.12 -1.80
CA PRO A 66 4.14 11.51 -1.53
C PRO A 66 5.13 10.94 -2.54
N VAL A 67 5.05 9.63 -2.81
CA VAL A 67 5.80 8.96 -3.90
C VAL A 67 4.81 8.11 -4.69
N HIS A 68 4.76 8.31 -6.00
CA HIS A 68 3.79 7.67 -6.88
C HIS A 68 4.44 7.14 -8.15
N PHE A 69 4.51 5.82 -8.28
CA PHE A 69 4.83 5.12 -9.52
C PHE A 69 3.54 4.94 -10.30
N HIS A 70 3.40 5.57 -11.49
CA HIS A 70 2.11 5.71 -12.15
C HIS A 70 2.10 5.14 -13.56
N LEU A 71 1.37 4.03 -13.72
CA LEU A 71 1.07 3.36 -15.00
C LEU A 71 2.32 3.09 -15.85
N GLN A 72 3.39 2.65 -15.21
CA GLN A 72 4.67 2.43 -15.89
C GLN A 72 4.85 0.98 -16.38
N GLY A 73 4.00 0.02 -15.93
CA GLY A 73 4.21 -1.39 -16.20
C GLY A 73 5.62 -1.84 -15.84
N GLU A 74 6.28 -2.52 -16.75
CA GLU A 74 7.66 -3.01 -16.60
C GLU A 74 8.74 -1.89 -16.63
N ALA A 75 8.40 -0.70 -17.10
CA ALA A 75 9.35 0.41 -17.13
C ALA A 75 9.76 0.88 -15.73
N ALA A 76 8.95 0.55 -14.72
CA ALA A 76 9.27 0.81 -13.32
C ALA A 76 10.45 -0.04 -12.80
N LEU A 77 10.79 -1.14 -13.45
CA LEU A 77 11.87 -2.04 -13.03
C LEU A 77 13.19 -1.30 -12.79
N GLY A 78 13.79 -1.53 -11.61
CA GLY A 78 14.98 -0.83 -11.15
C GLY A 78 14.73 0.50 -10.44
N SER A 79 13.46 0.87 -10.25
CA SER A 79 13.05 1.91 -9.31
C SER A 79 13.04 1.38 -7.89
N TYR A 80 13.36 2.25 -6.92
CA TYR A 80 13.34 1.87 -5.51
C TYR A 80 13.13 3.07 -4.58
N VAL A 81 12.57 2.76 -3.40
CA VAL A 81 12.67 3.60 -2.21
C VAL A 81 13.26 2.73 -1.11
N ARG A 82 14.41 3.12 -0.58
CA ARG A 82 15.18 2.30 0.38
C ARG A 82 15.67 3.12 1.56
N ASN A 83 15.68 2.50 2.75
CA ASN A 83 16.23 3.07 3.97
C ASN A 83 15.79 4.53 4.23
N SER A 84 14.61 4.88 3.74
CA SER A 84 14.04 6.23 3.78
C SER A 84 12.95 6.32 4.85
N SER A 85 12.63 7.55 5.25
CA SER A 85 11.53 7.81 6.18
C SER A 85 10.48 8.69 5.53
N LEU A 86 9.23 8.37 5.79
CA LEU A 86 8.08 9.10 5.29
C LEU A 86 7.15 9.38 6.47
N HIS A 87 6.90 10.64 6.83
CA HIS A 87 6.10 10.93 8.01
C HIS A 87 5.34 12.25 7.94
N HIS A 88 4.28 12.35 8.76
CA HIS A 88 3.36 13.50 8.77
C HIS A 88 2.84 13.78 7.34
N LEU A 89 2.25 12.75 6.74
CA LEU A 89 1.81 12.76 5.36
C LEU A 89 0.32 13.07 5.26
N TYR A 90 -0.07 13.73 4.19
CA TYR A 90 -1.47 14.14 3.99
C TYR A 90 -2.27 13.17 3.13
N ASN A 91 -1.60 12.16 2.54
CA ASN A 91 -2.26 11.17 1.70
C ASN A 91 -1.31 10.02 1.40
N ARG A 92 -1.64 8.76 1.74
CA ARG A 92 -0.80 7.58 1.49
C ARG A 92 0.64 7.72 2.04
N CYS A 93 1.50 6.76 1.74
CA CYS A 93 2.95 6.83 1.94
C CYS A 93 3.67 6.64 0.60
N ILE A 94 3.65 5.43 0.07
CA ILE A 94 4.20 5.10 -1.24
C ILE A 94 3.12 4.38 -2.04
N THR A 95 2.85 4.89 -3.23
CA THR A 95 1.85 4.31 -4.13
C THR A 95 2.54 3.68 -5.34
N ILE A 96 2.19 2.42 -5.59
CA ILE A 96 2.52 1.69 -6.81
C ILE A 96 1.20 1.51 -7.55
N HIS A 97 1.02 2.21 -8.66
CA HIS A 97 -0.18 2.19 -9.50
C HIS A 97 0.18 1.70 -10.89
N GLY A 98 -0.34 0.55 -11.30
CA GLY A 98 -0.08 -0.05 -12.60
C GLY A 98 1.41 -0.14 -12.93
N SER A 99 2.25 -0.45 -11.95
CA SER A 99 3.70 -0.48 -12.09
C SER A 99 4.26 -1.76 -11.45
N SER A 100 5.26 -2.37 -12.09
CA SER A 100 5.78 -3.67 -11.69
C SER A 100 7.29 -3.65 -11.48
N GLY A 101 7.78 -4.50 -10.56
CA GLY A 101 9.21 -4.65 -10.30
C GLY A 101 9.84 -3.52 -9.47
N VAL A 102 9.05 -2.75 -8.73
CA VAL A 102 9.52 -1.71 -7.80
C VAL A 102 10.03 -2.36 -6.52
N LEU A 103 11.12 -1.85 -5.96
CA LEU A 103 11.65 -2.27 -4.67
C LEU A 103 11.40 -1.22 -3.59
N LEU A 104 10.67 -1.61 -2.55
CA LEU A 104 10.52 -0.85 -1.30
C LEU A 104 11.24 -1.62 -0.19
N GLU A 105 12.35 -1.10 0.32
CA GLU A 105 13.20 -1.83 1.27
C GLU A 105 13.59 -0.98 2.47
N ASP A 106 13.38 -1.51 3.68
CA ASP A 106 13.82 -0.92 4.95
C ASP A 106 13.37 0.54 5.16
N ASN A 107 12.15 0.86 4.72
CA ASN A 107 11.59 2.19 4.91
C ASN A 107 10.79 2.28 6.22
N ALA A 108 10.79 3.46 6.82
CA ALA A 108 9.99 3.81 7.99
C ALA A 108 8.88 4.79 7.58
N ALA A 109 7.61 4.38 7.66
CA ALA A 109 6.47 5.23 7.38
C ALA A 109 5.66 5.48 8.66
N TYR A 110 5.39 6.74 8.98
CA TYR A 110 4.71 7.13 10.20
C TYR A 110 3.74 8.27 9.95
N ASP A 111 2.52 8.14 10.48
CA ASP A 111 1.52 9.20 10.49
C ASP A 111 1.11 9.66 9.09
N THR A 112 0.15 8.94 8.52
CA THR A 112 -0.45 9.22 7.21
C THR A 112 -1.98 9.18 7.27
N PHE A 113 -2.62 9.75 6.26
CA PHE A 113 -4.05 9.59 6.02
C PHE A 113 -4.31 8.59 4.88
N GLY A 114 -5.28 7.70 5.08
CA GLY A 114 -5.61 6.61 4.16
C GLY A 114 -4.58 5.47 4.20
N HIS A 115 -4.69 4.54 3.26
CA HIS A 115 -3.77 3.39 3.18
C HIS A 115 -2.32 3.85 2.96
N CYS A 116 -1.33 3.22 3.64
CA CYS A 116 0.05 3.71 3.62
C CYS A 116 0.86 3.20 2.42
N TYR A 117 1.33 1.94 2.43
CA TYR A 117 1.93 1.27 1.28
C TYR A 117 0.81 0.75 0.39
N PHE A 118 0.62 1.40 -0.75
CA PHE A 118 -0.60 1.31 -1.53
C PHE A 118 -0.34 0.78 -2.94
N LEU A 119 -0.65 -0.51 -3.18
CA LEU A 119 -0.69 -1.11 -4.51
C LEU A 119 -2.11 -0.92 -5.03
N GLU A 120 -2.31 -0.02 -6.02
CA GLU A 120 -3.55 0.73 -6.15
C GLU A 120 -4.74 -0.07 -6.69
N ASP A 121 -4.63 -0.73 -7.85
CA ASP A 121 -5.83 -1.16 -8.58
C ASP A 121 -5.82 -2.56 -9.21
N GLY A 122 -4.81 -3.38 -8.94
CA GLY A 122 -4.81 -4.80 -9.29
C GLY A 122 -3.93 -5.22 -10.46
N ALA A 123 -3.22 -4.29 -11.10
CA ALA A 123 -2.26 -4.58 -12.15
C ALA A 123 -0.80 -4.64 -11.65
N GLU A 124 -0.56 -4.34 -10.38
CA GLU A 124 0.76 -4.24 -9.76
C GLU A 124 1.31 -5.62 -9.43
N THR A 125 2.34 -6.08 -10.13
CA THR A 125 2.94 -7.40 -9.94
C THR A 125 4.45 -7.35 -9.73
N ARG A 126 5.00 -8.40 -9.10
CA ARG A 126 6.45 -8.59 -8.90
C ARG A 126 7.16 -7.42 -8.20
N ASN A 127 6.41 -6.62 -7.44
CA ASN A 127 7.00 -5.64 -6.55
C ASN A 127 7.52 -6.33 -5.30
N VAL A 128 8.57 -5.77 -4.72
CA VAL A 128 9.21 -6.31 -3.51
C VAL A 128 9.08 -5.28 -2.39
N LEU A 129 8.34 -5.64 -1.34
CA LEU A 129 8.20 -4.88 -0.11
C LEU A 129 8.90 -5.68 1.00
N LYS A 130 10.07 -5.24 1.44
CA LYS A 130 10.90 -5.99 2.37
C LYS A 130 11.41 -5.10 3.51
N GLY A 131 11.23 -5.55 4.74
CA GLY A 131 11.74 -4.85 5.93
C GLY A 131 11.12 -3.49 6.18
N ASN A 132 9.99 -3.17 5.56
CA ASN A 132 9.36 -1.86 5.76
C ASN A 132 8.56 -1.86 7.05
N PHE A 133 8.59 -0.74 7.75
CA PHE A 133 7.73 -0.48 8.89
C PHE A 133 6.73 0.62 8.56
N GLY A 134 5.45 0.36 8.76
CA GLY A 134 4.38 1.34 8.67
C GLY A 134 3.60 1.43 9.97
N MET A 135 3.34 2.66 10.41
CA MET A 135 2.62 2.92 11.65
C MET A 135 1.72 4.15 11.52
N MET A 136 0.53 4.08 12.15
CA MET A 136 -0.41 5.18 12.28
C MET A 136 -1.00 5.62 10.92
N ALA A 137 -1.66 4.68 10.23
CA ALA A 137 -2.55 5.01 9.12
C ALA A 137 -3.90 5.48 9.69
N ARG A 138 -4.20 6.76 9.51
CA ARG A 138 -5.39 7.41 10.05
C ARG A 138 -6.50 7.50 9.01
N GLU A 139 -7.73 7.45 9.48
CA GLU A 139 -8.90 7.73 8.66
C GLU A 139 -8.94 9.22 8.29
N PRO A 140 -8.99 9.57 6.99
CA PRO A 140 -9.24 10.94 6.58
C PRO A 140 -10.69 11.35 6.85
N ALA A 141 -10.94 12.62 7.02
CA ALA A 141 -12.31 13.13 7.08
C ALA A 141 -13.09 12.73 5.80
N PRO A 142 -14.41 12.50 5.88
CA PRO A 142 -15.19 11.93 4.78
C PRO A 142 -15.00 12.63 3.43
N GLU A 143 -14.88 13.95 3.42
CA GLU A 143 -14.66 14.77 2.21
C GLU A 143 -13.26 14.63 1.60
N TYR A 144 -12.32 14.02 2.32
CA TYR A 144 -10.95 13.78 1.86
C TYR A 144 -10.65 12.29 1.58
N ARG A 145 -11.66 11.43 1.61
CA ARG A 145 -11.49 10.02 1.24
C ARG A 145 -11.37 9.90 -0.26
N ILE A 146 -10.36 9.19 -0.72
CA ILE A 146 -10.16 8.86 -2.15
C ILE A 146 -10.89 7.55 -2.48
N LEU A 147 -10.81 6.59 -1.57
CA LEU A 147 -11.54 5.33 -1.66
C LEU A 147 -12.59 5.24 -0.55
N PRO A 148 -13.72 4.55 -0.79
CA PRO A 148 -14.67 4.24 0.27
C PRO A 148 -14.01 3.52 1.47
N THR A 149 -12.94 2.76 1.22
CA THR A 149 -12.19 2.00 2.21
C THR A 149 -11.15 2.82 2.99
N ASP A 150 -10.97 4.09 2.66
CA ASP A 150 -10.12 4.99 3.46
C ASP A 150 -10.71 5.29 4.85
N GLY A 151 -11.93 4.88 5.10
CA GLY A 151 -12.58 5.09 6.38
C GLY A 151 -13.81 4.21 6.59
N GLY A 152 -14.52 4.44 7.68
CA GLY A 152 -15.67 3.64 8.09
C GLY A 152 -15.25 2.32 8.70
N HIS A 153 -16.12 1.30 8.61
CA HIS A 153 -15.92 0.03 9.31
C HIS A 153 -14.61 -0.71 8.97
N MET A 154 -14.13 -0.59 7.73
CA MET A 154 -12.89 -1.25 7.32
C MET A 154 -11.65 -0.41 7.64
N GLY A 155 -11.75 0.91 7.58
CA GLY A 155 -10.64 1.83 7.81
C GLY A 155 -9.44 1.61 6.89
N PRO A 156 -8.44 2.50 6.93
CA PRO A 156 -7.23 2.35 6.13
C PRO A 156 -6.32 1.25 6.68
N SER A 157 -5.54 0.63 5.81
CA SER A 157 -4.52 -0.36 6.17
C SER A 157 -3.10 0.20 6.01
N ILE A 158 -2.14 -0.41 6.71
CA ILE A 158 -0.73 -0.09 6.50
C ILE A 158 -0.27 -0.62 5.12
N PHE A 159 -0.59 -1.87 4.80
CA PHE A 159 -0.30 -2.45 3.49
C PHE A 159 -1.61 -2.80 2.78
N TRP A 160 -1.88 -2.11 1.69
CA TRP A 160 -3.01 -2.35 0.79
C TRP A 160 -2.50 -3.02 -0.49
N ILE A 161 -2.95 -4.24 -0.75
CA ILE A 161 -2.46 -5.07 -1.84
C ILE A 161 -3.64 -5.52 -2.71
N THR A 162 -3.66 -5.12 -3.96
CA THR A 162 -4.74 -5.44 -4.91
C THR A 162 -4.39 -6.55 -5.88
N ASN A 163 -3.12 -6.96 -5.94
CA ASN A 163 -2.69 -8.14 -6.70
C ASN A 163 -1.76 -9.01 -5.84
N PRO A 164 -2.00 -10.32 -5.72
CA PRO A 164 -1.22 -11.19 -4.84
C PRO A 164 0.16 -11.55 -5.37
N ASP A 165 0.46 -11.36 -6.68
CA ASP A 165 1.78 -11.64 -7.27
C ASP A 165 2.82 -10.56 -6.89
N ASN A 166 3.03 -10.39 -5.58
CA ASN A 166 4.02 -9.48 -5.02
C ASN A 166 4.76 -10.17 -3.86
N VAL A 167 5.92 -9.64 -3.48
CA VAL A 167 6.75 -10.16 -2.39
C VAL A 167 6.65 -9.23 -1.18
N LEU A 168 6.11 -9.74 -0.08
CA LEU A 168 6.03 -9.06 1.21
C LEU A 168 6.81 -9.85 2.24
N VAL A 169 7.98 -9.38 2.65
CA VAL A 169 8.87 -10.11 3.56
C VAL A 169 9.35 -9.24 4.70
N ASN A 170 9.21 -9.73 5.93
CA ASN A 170 9.70 -9.08 7.16
C ASN A 170 9.21 -7.63 7.35
N ASN A 171 7.99 -7.32 6.90
CA ASN A 171 7.40 -6.00 7.12
C ASN A 171 6.66 -5.95 8.45
N VAL A 172 6.54 -4.76 9.02
CA VAL A 172 5.79 -4.51 10.25
C VAL A 172 4.66 -3.52 9.97
N ALA A 173 3.45 -3.86 10.40
CA ALA A 173 2.25 -3.05 10.29
C ALA A 173 1.64 -2.77 11.66
N ALA A 174 1.66 -1.52 12.12
CA ALA A 174 1.21 -1.17 13.45
C ALA A 174 0.25 0.02 13.47
N HIS A 175 -0.68 0.01 14.42
CA HIS A 175 -1.49 1.15 14.78
C HIS A 175 -2.27 1.78 13.61
N SER A 176 -2.84 0.93 12.74
CA SER A 176 -3.76 1.37 11.68
C SER A 176 -5.16 1.58 12.25
N ALA A 177 -5.90 2.54 11.71
CA ALA A 177 -7.34 2.69 11.97
C ALA A 177 -8.18 1.58 11.29
N GLY A 178 -7.59 0.70 10.53
CA GLY A 178 -8.16 -0.51 9.95
C GLY A 178 -7.23 -1.70 10.16
N SER A 179 -6.86 -2.38 9.09
CA SER A 179 -6.05 -3.60 9.15
C SER A 179 -4.54 -3.33 8.97
N GLY A 180 -3.70 -4.24 9.45
CA GLY A 180 -2.26 -4.20 9.20
C GLY A 180 -1.95 -4.45 7.72
N PHE A 181 -2.32 -5.61 7.24
CA PHE A 181 -2.20 -6.04 5.84
C PHE A 181 -3.59 -6.34 5.29
N TRP A 182 -3.91 -5.80 4.12
CA TRP A 182 -5.17 -6.09 3.44
C TRP A 182 -4.93 -6.47 1.99
N TYR A 183 -5.19 -7.74 1.66
CA TYR A 183 -5.29 -8.22 0.29
C TYR A 183 -6.70 -7.92 -0.23
N SER A 184 -6.87 -6.71 -0.77
CA SER A 184 -8.13 -6.20 -1.30
C SER A 184 -8.22 -6.49 -2.80
N LEU A 185 -8.53 -7.74 -3.13
CA LEU A 185 -8.39 -8.29 -4.47
C LEU A 185 -9.64 -8.01 -5.33
N PRO A 186 -9.55 -7.20 -6.40
CA PRO A 186 -10.63 -7.06 -7.38
C PRO A 186 -10.78 -8.31 -8.25
N VAL A 187 -11.91 -8.46 -8.95
CA VAL A 187 -12.09 -9.51 -9.97
C VAL A 187 -11.11 -9.29 -11.11
N HIS A 188 -11.07 -8.06 -11.62
CA HIS A 188 -10.13 -7.53 -12.59
C HIS A 188 -9.53 -6.23 -12.07
N PRO A 189 -8.41 -5.76 -12.61
CA PRO A 189 -7.93 -4.43 -12.27
C PRO A 189 -9.02 -3.37 -12.37
N THR A 190 -8.98 -2.39 -11.50
CA THR A 190 -9.92 -1.26 -11.49
C THR A 190 -9.30 -0.04 -12.17
N GLY A 191 -10.06 1.04 -12.28
CA GLY A 191 -9.55 2.30 -12.76
C GLY A 191 -8.82 2.27 -14.11
N PRO A 192 -7.83 3.13 -14.32
CA PRO A 192 -7.08 3.23 -15.57
C PRO A 192 -6.31 1.96 -15.94
N SER A 193 -5.84 1.19 -14.96
CA SER A 193 -5.08 -0.04 -15.21
C SER A 193 -5.88 -1.09 -15.98
N TYR A 194 -7.20 -1.12 -15.84
CA TYR A 194 -8.04 -2.03 -16.60
C TYR A 194 -7.87 -1.85 -18.12
N GLN A 195 -7.79 -0.60 -18.57
CA GLN A 195 -7.63 -0.29 -20.01
C GLN A 195 -6.18 -0.38 -20.47
N VAL A 196 -5.24 0.09 -19.63
CA VAL A 196 -3.82 0.20 -20.01
C VAL A 196 -3.12 -1.16 -20.06
N PHE A 197 -3.52 -2.13 -19.20
CA PHE A 197 -2.82 -3.40 -19.03
C PHE A 197 -3.66 -4.63 -19.37
N ASP A 198 -4.58 -4.48 -20.34
CA ASP A 198 -5.47 -5.59 -20.76
C ASP A 198 -6.17 -6.25 -19.56
N GLY A 199 -6.77 -5.43 -18.73
CA GLY A 199 -7.32 -5.83 -17.43
C GLY A 199 -8.34 -6.95 -17.50
N ALA A 200 -9.05 -7.12 -18.63
CA ALA A 200 -9.97 -8.24 -18.84
C ALA A 200 -9.29 -9.62 -18.72
N ASN A 201 -7.98 -9.68 -18.96
CA ASN A 201 -7.16 -10.89 -18.87
C ASN A 201 -6.31 -10.96 -17.59
N VAL A 202 -6.50 -10.04 -16.63
CA VAL A 202 -5.84 -10.04 -15.32
C VAL A 202 -6.87 -10.41 -14.25
N TRP A 203 -6.56 -11.40 -13.42
CA TRP A 203 -7.48 -12.00 -12.46
C TRP A 203 -6.90 -12.03 -11.03
N PRO A 204 -6.84 -10.92 -10.31
CA PRO A 204 -6.22 -10.87 -8.98
C PRO A 204 -6.77 -11.92 -8.01
N ARG A 205 -8.08 -12.14 -7.96
CA ARG A 205 -8.71 -13.16 -7.07
C ARG A 205 -8.30 -14.61 -7.40
N ARG A 206 -7.68 -14.86 -8.55
CA ARG A 206 -7.24 -16.19 -8.99
C ARG A 206 -5.73 -16.29 -9.21
N THR A 207 -5.03 -15.19 -9.18
CA THR A 207 -3.56 -15.15 -9.30
C THR A 207 -2.93 -15.82 -8.08
N PRO A 208 -1.94 -16.73 -8.23
CA PRO A 208 -1.21 -17.31 -7.13
C PRO A 208 -0.55 -16.25 -6.24
N LEU A 209 -0.48 -16.53 -4.93
CA LEU A 209 0.25 -15.70 -4.00
C LEU A 209 1.74 -15.75 -4.34
N GLY A 210 2.36 -14.57 -4.45
CA GLY A 210 3.80 -14.46 -4.59
C GLY A 210 4.51 -14.97 -3.32
N ARG A 211 5.04 -14.06 -2.51
CA ARG A 211 5.66 -14.45 -1.23
C ARG A 211 5.16 -13.57 -0.11
N PHE A 212 4.64 -14.20 0.96
CA PHE A 212 4.29 -13.50 2.20
C PHE A 212 4.96 -14.23 3.36
N GLU A 213 6.01 -13.65 3.93
CA GLU A 213 6.83 -14.34 4.92
C GLU A 213 7.37 -13.42 6.01
N GLY A 214 7.34 -13.88 7.26
CA GLY A 214 7.96 -13.20 8.39
C GLY A 214 7.36 -11.83 8.73
N ASN A 215 6.17 -11.51 8.21
CA ASN A 215 5.53 -10.23 8.47
C ASN A 215 4.89 -10.20 9.86
N LEU A 216 4.83 -9.02 10.45
CA LEU A 216 4.28 -8.76 11.77
C LEU A 216 3.18 -7.71 11.70
N ALA A 217 2.08 -7.94 12.42
CA ALA A 217 1.04 -6.92 12.62
C ALA A 217 0.67 -6.79 14.09
N HIS A 218 0.50 -5.57 14.60
CA HIS A 218 0.00 -5.37 15.95
C HIS A 218 -0.71 -4.03 16.16
N SER A 219 -1.56 -3.98 17.16
CA SER A 219 -2.23 -2.74 17.60
C SER A 219 -3.03 -2.05 16.48
N ASN A 220 -3.47 -2.79 15.47
CA ASN A 220 -4.38 -2.29 14.45
C ASN A 220 -5.83 -2.38 14.97
N GLN A 221 -6.70 -1.52 14.50
CA GLN A 221 -8.06 -1.43 15.03
C GLN A 221 -8.93 -2.64 14.62
N ASN A 222 -8.68 -3.21 13.44
CA ASN A 222 -9.43 -4.38 12.95
C ASN A 222 -8.54 -5.63 12.94
N ASP A 223 -7.93 -5.97 11.82
CA ASP A 223 -7.23 -7.23 11.62
C ASP A 223 -5.72 -7.06 11.47
N GLY A 224 -4.96 -8.08 11.82
CA GLY A 224 -3.56 -8.17 11.43
C GLY A 224 -3.41 -8.41 9.93
N LEU A 225 -4.20 -9.35 9.39
CA LEU A 225 -4.26 -9.72 7.98
C LEU A 225 -5.71 -9.94 7.56
N HIS A 226 -6.13 -9.27 6.49
CA HIS A 226 -7.45 -9.36 5.90
C HIS A 226 -7.36 -9.79 4.42
N VAL A 227 -8.17 -10.76 3.97
CA VAL A 227 -8.06 -11.34 2.61
C VAL A 227 -9.40 -11.48 1.90
N ASP A 228 -10.52 -11.50 2.60
CA ASP A 228 -11.83 -11.90 2.07
C ASP A 228 -12.73 -10.75 1.61
N ARG A 229 -12.18 -9.55 1.51
CA ARG A 229 -12.88 -8.37 0.96
C ARG A 229 -12.02 -7.67 -0.07
N GLY A 230 -12.62 -7.38 -1.21
CA GLY A 230 -11.99 -6.66 -2.30
C GLY A 230 -12.88 -5.52 -2.81
N PRO A 231 -12.36 -4.64 -3.68
CA PRO A 231 -13.16 -3.57 -4.24
C PRO A 231 -14.19 -4.13 -5.23
N GLU A 232 -15.41 -3.64 -5.14
CA GLU A 232 -16.39 -3.78 -6.20
C GLU A 232 -15.89 -3.01 -7.43
N GLN A 233 -16.12 -3.56 -8.63
CA GLN A 233 -15.47 -3.11 -9.87
C GLN A 233 -15.75 -1.64 -10.22
N THR A 234 -16.89 -1.10 -9.82
CA THR A 234 -17.36 0.23 -10.22
C THR A 234 -17.28 1.24 -9.08
N SER A 235 -17.84 0.89 -7.92
CA SER A 235 -17.93 1.79 -6.77
C SER A 235 -16.66 1.82 -5.93
N LEU A 236 -15.79 0.83 -6.10
CA LEU A 236 -14.59 0.58 -5.28
C LEU A 236 -14.91 0.34 -3.79
N ALA A 237 -16.18 0.17 -3.43
CA ALA A 237 -16.58 -0.20 -2.09
C ALA A 237 -16.13 -1.64 -1.78
N ALA A 238 -15.81 -1.92 -0.52
CA ALA A 238 -15.44 -3.27 -0.12
C ALA A 238 -16.65 -4.21 -0.18
N GLU A 239 -16.55 -5.23 -1.01
CA GLU A 239 -17.50 -6.34 -1.09
C GLU A 239 -16.88 -7.64 -0.59
N THR A 240 -17.71 -8.61 -0.19
CA THR A 240 -17.23 -9.95 0.14
C THR A 240 -16.62 -10.60 -1.10
N ALA A 241 -15.37 -11.04 -0.98
CA ALA A 241 -14.60 -11.61 -2.07
C ALA A 241 -13.93 -12.91 -1.61
N SER A 242 -13.83 -13.88 -2.52
CA SER A 242 -13.10 -15.12 -2.24
C SER A 242 -11.79 -15.12 -3.01
N TYR A 243 -10.69 -15.21 -2.31
CA TYR A 243 -9.38 -15.49 -2.92
C TYR A 243 -9.26 -16.98 -3.21
N ARG A 244 -9.18 -17.34 -4.48
CA ARG A 244 -9.12 -18.74 -4.96
C ARG A 244 -8.05 -18.89 -6.02
N PRO A 245 -6.76 -18.91 -5.64
CA PRO A 245 -5.66 -18.97 -6.59
C PRO A 245 -5.71 -20.23 -7.45
N ARG A 246 -5.39 -20.08 -8.71
CA ARG A 246 -5.43 -21.12 -9.74
C ARG A 246 -4.09 -21.21 -10.46
N ARG A 247 -3.76 -22.38 -10.97
CA ARG A 247 -2.55 -22.56 -11.80
C ARG A 247 -2.63 -21.72 -13.07
N ASP A 248 -3.81 -21.66 -13.67
CA ASP A 248 -4.16 -20.72 -14.72
C ASP A 248 -5.25 -19.78 -14.22
N PRO A 249 -4.91 -18.52 -13.88
CA PRO A 249 -5.88 -17.55 -13.38
C PRO A 249 -7.02 -17.24 -14.35
N ALA A 250 -6.81 -17.39 -15.66
CA ALA A 250 -7.86 -17.19 -16.65
C ALA A 250 -8.90 -18.32 -16.65
N ASN A 251 -8.48 -19.53 -16.26
CA ASN A 251 -9.37 -20.68 -16.19
C ASN A 251 -9.80 -20.97 -14.74
N PRO A 252 -11.08 -20.68 -14.36
CA PRO A 252 -11.57 -20.92 -13.00
C PRO A 252 -11.59 -22.41 -12.59
N ASP A 253 -11.55 -23.31 -13.56
CA ASP A 253 -11.59 -24.75 -13.35
C ASP A 253 -10.19 -25.39 -13.34
N SER A 254 -9.14 -24.61 -13.57
CA SER A 254 -7.75 -25.10 -13.46
C SER A 254 -7.41 -25.49 -12.02
N ASP A 255 -6.34 -26.27 -11.85
CA ASP A 255 -5.91 -26.77 -10.54
C ASP A 255 -5.76 -25.63 -9.51
N PRO A 256 -6.29 -25.81 -8.30
CA PRO A 256 -6.08 -24.84 -7.23
C PRO A 256 -4.61 -24.80 -6.81
N VAL A 257 -4.15 -23.61 -6.44
CA VAL A 257 -2.81 -23.39 -5.88
C VAL A 257 -2.95 -23.02 -4.41
N LEU A 258 -2.11 -23.56 -3.55
CA LEU A 258 -2.12 -23.20 -2.14
C LEU A 258 -1.50 -21.80 -1.94
N ALA A 259 -2.22 -20.92 -1.26
CA ALA A 259 -1.68 -19.67 -0.77
C ALA A 259 -1.07 -19.89 0.62
N VAL A 260 0.22 -19.58 0.79
CA VAL A 260 0.94 -19.78 2.05
C VAL A 260 1.34 -18.44 2.64
N PHE A 261 0.78 -18.10 3.80
CA PHE A 261 1.18 -16.97 4.63
C PHE A 261 2.12 -17.49 5.71
N GLU A 262 3.42 -17.34 5.49
CA GLU A 262 4.45 -18.03 6.29
C GLU A 262 4.97 -17.15 7.42
N ASN A 263 5.14 -17.72 8.60
CA ASN A 263 5.73 -17.06 9.78
C ASN A 263 5.10 -15.69 10.13
N PHE A 264 3.80 -15.56 9.88
CA PHE A 264 3.06 -14.33 10.23
C PHE A 264 2.76 -14.32 11.74
N VAL A 265 2.95 -13.15 12.35
CA VAL A 265 2.63 -12.90 13.75
C VAL A 265 1.66 -11.74 13.84
N ALA A 266 0.54 -11.92 14.56
CA ALA A 266 -0.43 -10.87 14.81
C ALA A 266 -0.84 -10.85 16.28
N TYR A 267 -0.95 -9.66 16.89
CA TYR A 267 -1.38 -9.50 18.28
C TYR A 267 -1.94 -8.11 18.57
N LYS A 268 -2.77 -7.99 19.60
CA LYS A 268 -3.41 -6.73 20.05
C LYS A 268 -4.20 -6.03 18.94
N HIS A 269 -5.13 -6.73 18.34
CA HIS A 269 -6.11 -6.19 17.40
C HIS A 269 -7.46 -6.04 18.08
#